data_84ebb396470c47624d02ea314416495f
#
_entry.id   84ebb396470c47624d02ea314416495f
#
_cell.length_a   1.000
_cell.length_b   1.000
_cell.length_c   1.000
_cell.angle_alpha   90.00
_cell.angle_beta   90.00
_cell.angle_gamma   90.00
#
_symmetry.space_group_name_H-M   'P 1'
#
loop_
_entity.id
_entity.type
_entity.pdbx_description
1 polymer ?
#
loop_
_entity_poly.entity_id
_entity_poly.type
_entity_poly.pdbx_seq_one_letter_code
_entity_poly.pdbx_strand_id
1 'polypeptide(L)'
;MLDLVSKRNWFYLFSFLLVIPGVISLMIPPRLRPGIEFTSGTTFSFHYAQDTTTSQVKQLLSDLGHPEARVQTTGPNQFLVQTSEIEGSATTPPVGPALPSGRDVVESALAREHGGFLDTQGNPTTQFTEFSSVSAAVSKQIGRNAAIAVLWASLAITLYITWSFRNVPNSLRYGVSAIVALLHDVLLVVGAFSILGKIFDVEVNTFFITGVLTVVGFSVHDSIVVFDRIRENVGRGLIRNFPEAVNHSLLQTMGRSFNTSLTLIFSILALLLLGGGSIRTLLLVLLIGVSTGTYSSVFIASMFLLTWQQGDIPRLWRRIRGLPPKPVPGVQLPAE
;
A
#
# COMPACT_ATOMS: atom_id res chain seq x y z
N MET A 1 6.12 17.38 30.88
CA MET A 1 5.85 16.25 29.97
C MET A 1 5.20 16.78 28.70
N LEU A 2 5.54 16.19 27.54
CA LEU A 2 4.87 16.54 26.28
C LEU A 2 3.39 16.14 26.36
N ASP A 3 2.50 17.08 26.11
CA ASP A 3 1.06 16.81 26.03
C ASP A 3 0.65 16.60 24.56
N LEU A 4 0.58 15.32 24.18
CA LEU A 4 0.20 14.90 22.82
C LEU A 4 -1.32 14.90 22.66
N VAL A 5 -2.05 14.62 23.74
CA VAL A 5 -3.51 14.50 23.74
C VAL A 5 -4.20 15.83 23.46
N SER A 6 -3.68 16.94 24.00
CA SER A 6 -4.21 18.28 23.71
C SER A 6 -4.04 18.68 22.25
N LYS A 7 -3.03 18.11 21.56
CA LYS A 7 -2.74 18.38 20.14
C LYS A 7 -3.46 17.45 19.18
N ARG A 8 -4.44 16.65 19.63
CA ARG A 8 -5.15 15.65 18.80
C ARG A 8 -5.72 16.22 17.49
N ASN A 9 -6.22 17.46 17.51
CA ASN A 9 -6.78 18.11 16.33
C ASN A 9 -5.71 18.39 15.26
N TRP A 10 -4.46 18.66 15.66
CA TRP A 10 -3.33 18.81 14.74
C TRP A 10 -2.97 17.49 14.06
N PHE A 11 -3.02 16.37 14.77
CA PHE A 11 -2.78 15.06 14.17
C PHE A 11 -3.89 14.69 13.18
N TYR A 12 -5.15 14.97 13.50
CA TYR A 12 -6.24 14.79 12.53
C TYR A 12 -6.09 15.69 11.31
N LEU A 13 -5.75 16.96 11.51
CA LEU A 13 -5.54 17.90 10.41
C LEU A 13 -4.39 17.46 9.49
N PHE A 14 -3.27 17.04 10.07
CA PHE A 14 -2.12 16.52 9.33
C PHE A 14 -2.48 15.25 8.53
N SER A 15 -3.19 14.31 9.18
CA SER A 15 -3.71 13.12 8.51
C SER A 15 -4.63 13.46 7.33
N PHE A 16 -5.53 14.41 7.53
CA PHE A 16 -6.43 14.88 6.49
C PHE A 16 -5.67 15.50 5.31
N LEU A 17 -4.64 16.28 5.60
CA LEU A 17 -3.79 16.90 4.58
C LEU A 17 -3.04 15.86 3.75
N LEU A 18 -2.63 14.74 4.35
CA LEU A 18 -1.97 13.64 3.64
C LEU A 18 -2.95 12.78 2.83
N VAL A 19 -4.14 12.51 3.35
CA VAL A 19 -5.12 11.63 2.72
C VAL A 19 -5.85 12.30 1.56
N ILE A 20 -6.23 13.59 1.71
CA ILE A 20 -7.06 14.29 0.73
C ILE A 20 -6.45 14.31 -0.68
N PRO A 21 -5.17 14.65 -0.89
CA PRO A 21 -4.58 14.66 -2.23
C PRO A 21 -4.65 13.28 -2.90
N GLY A 22 -4.43 12.20 -2.12
CA GLY A 22 -4.57 10.83 -2.59
C GLY A 22 -6.00 10.50 -3.02
N VAL A 23 -6.99 10.87 -2.20
CA VAL A 23 -8.41 10.66 -2.51
C VAL A 23 -8.83 11.45 -3.74
N ILE A 24 -8.43 12.71 -3.85
CA ILE A 24 -8.70 13.53 -5.04
C ILE A 24 -8.05 12.88 -6.28
N SER A 25 -6.82 12.41 -6.16
CA SER A 25 -6.15 11.71 -7.25
C SER A 25 -6.90 10.46 -7.68
N LEU A 26 -7.46 9.69 -6.76
CA LEU A 26 -8.28 8.51 -7.06
C LEU A 26 -9.61 8.84 -7.77
N MET A 27 -10.12 10.05 -7.61
CA MET A 27 -11.35 10.48 -8.30
C MET A 27 -11.08 10.93 -9.74
N ILE A 28 -9.87 11.39 -10.05
CA ILE A 28 -9.47 11.92 -11.37
C ILE A 28 -8.82 10.80 -12.20
N PRO A 29 -9.28 10.50 -13.40
CA PRO A 29 -8.60 9.55 -14.30
C PRO A 29 -7.18 9.98 -14.71
N PRO A 30 -6.27 9.04 -14.94
CA PRO A 30 -6.31 7.62 -14.59
C PRO A 30 -6.21 7.44 -13.07
N ARG A 31 -7.15 6.72 -12.47
CA ARG A 31 -7.25 6.54 -11.00
C ARG A 31 -6.03 5.83 -10.43
N LEU A 32 -5.86 4.59 -10.82
CA LEU A 32 -4.69 3.74 -10.59
C LEU A 32 -4.24 3.23 -11.95
N ARG A 33 -2.98 2.88 -12.08
CA ARG A 33 -2.45 2.21 -13.26
C ARG A 33 -2.30 0.71 -12.96
N PRO A 34 -3.27 -0.12 -13.35
CA PRO A 34 -3.17 -1.54 -13.13
C PRO A 34 -2.12 -2.16 -14.06
N GLY A 35 -1.29 -3.05 -13.52
CA GLY A 35 -0.36 -3.88 -14.27
C GLY A 35 -1.07 -4.99 -15.04
N ILE A 36 -0.31 -5.77 -15.80
CA ILE A 36 -0.83 -6.86 -16.62
C ILE A 36 -1.55 -7.94 -15.82
N GLU A 37 -1.21 -8.08 -14.55
CA GLU A 37 -1.86 -9.03 -13.63
C GLU A 37 -3.34 -8.70 -13.40
N PHE A 38 -3.75 -7.46 -13.68
CA PHE A 38 -5.14 -6.99 -13.53
C PHE A 38 -5.83 -6.64 -14.85
N THR A 39 -5.05 -6.37 -15.90
CA THR A 39 -5.57 -5.95 -17.22
C THR A 39 -5.41 -7.00 -18.32
N SER A 40 -4.64 -8.08 -18.04
CA SER A 40 -4.04 -8.97 -19.02
C SER A 40 -2.98 -8.31 -19.90
N GLY A 41 -2.16 -9.13 -20.53
CA GLY A 41 -1.10 -8.67 -21.43
C GLY A 41 0.23 -9.35 -21.16
N THR A 42 1.25 -8.86 -21.84
CA THR A 42 2.63 -9.34 -21.73
C THR A 42 3.55 -8.21 -21.29
N THR A 43 4.42 -8.51 -20.33
CA THR A 43 5.52 -7.63 -19.91
C THR A 43 6.84 -8.34 -20.15
N PHE A 44 7.80 -7.65 -20.73
CA PHE A 44 9.15 -8.15 -20.90
C PHE A 44 10.17 -7.03 -20.75
N SER A 45 11.37 -7.39 -20.30
CA SER A 45 12.49 -6.46 -20.14
C SER A 45 13.70 -6.94 -20.91
N PHE A 46 14.50 -5.99 -21.43
CA PHE A 46 15.72 -6.25 -22.13
C PHE A 46 16.68 -5.06 -21.99
N HIS A 47 17.96 -5.33 -22.24
CA HIS A 47 19.02 -4.35 -22.22
C HIS A 47 19.71 -4.35 -23.59
N TYR A 48 19.65 -3.26 -24.33
CA TYR A 48 20.36 -3.13 -25.63
C TYR A 48 21.84 -2.88 -25.44
N ALA A 49 22.64 -3.45 -26.33
CA ALA A 49 24.09 -3.23 -26.37
C ALA A 49 24.48 -1.81 -26.85
N GLN A 50 23.61 -1.18 -27.65
CA GLN A 50 23.84 0.17 -28.18
C GLN A 50 22.86 1.18 -27.61
N ASP A 51 23.25 2.45 -27.64
CA ASP A 51 22.40 3.54 -27.18
C ASP A 51 21.12 3.61 -27.99
N THR A 52 20.01 3.47 -27.30
CA THR A 52 18.66 3.40 -27.89
C THR A 52 17.70 4.29 -27.12
N THR A 53 16.79 4.91 -27.83
CA THR A 53 15.76 5.75 -27.24
C THR A 53 14.42 5.02 -27.11
N THR A 54 13.62 5.42 -26.13
CA THR A 54 12.26 4.90 -25.93
C THR A 54 11.41 5.00 -27.19
N SER A 55 11.60 6.07 -27.98
CA SER A 55 10.86 6.30 -29.22
C SER A 55 11.19 5.26 -30.29
N GLN A 56 12.46 4.88 -30.42
CA GLN A 56 12.88 3.84 -31.38
C GLN A 56 12.31 2.48 -31.01
N VAL A 57 12.39 2.11 -29.72
CA VAL A 57 11.79 0.86 -29.23
C VAL A 57 10.28 0.83 -29.47
N LYS A 58 9.62 1.94 -29.22
CA LYS A 58 8.17 2.04 -29.44
C LYS A 58 7.80 1.91 -30.92
N GLN A 59 8.59 2.49 -31.81
CA GLN A 59 8.39 2.36 -33.24
C GLN A 59 8.55 0.91 -33.72
N LEU A 60 9.62 0.24 -33.28
CA LEU A 60 9.84 -1.19 -33.59
C LEU A 60 8.67 -2.06 -33.13
N LEU A 61 8.15 -1.82 -31.92
CA LEU A 61 6.99 -2.56 -31.41
C LEU A 61 5.72 -2.26 -32.20
N SER A 62 5.53 -1.03 -32.65
CA SER A 62 4.42 -0.66 -33.52
C SER A 62 4.50 -1.37 -34.86
N ASP A 63 5.70 -1.50 -35.45
CA ASP A 63 5.93 -2.19 -36.72
C ASP A 63 5.74 -3.72 -36.57
N LEU A 64 5.93 -4.25 -35.36
CA LEU A 64 5.65 -5.65 -35.03
C LEU A 64 4.18 -5.92 -34.68
N GLY A 65 3.30 -4.92 -34.78
CA GLY A 65 1.86 -5.06 -34.54
C GLY A 65 1.40 -4.73 -33.14
N HIS A 66 2.26 -4.11 -32.33
CA HIS A 66 1.98 -3.70 -30.95
C HIS A 66 2.03 -2.17 -30.75
N PRO A 67 1.22 -1.37 -31.47
CA PRO A 67 1.24 0.10 -31.37
C PRO A 67 0.80 0.62 -30.00
N GLU A 68 0.05 -0.20 -29.23
CA GLU A 68 -0.39 0.10 -27.86
C GLU A 68 0.71 -0.11 -26.81
N ALA A 69 1.86 -0.68 -27.20
CA ALA A 69 2.94 -1.02 -26.28
C ALA A 69 3.43 0.21 -25.51
N ARG A 70 3.56 0.03 -24.22
CA ARG A 70 4.17 1.01 -23.30
C ARG A 70 5.62 0.64 -23.05
N VAL A 71 6.51 1.57 -23.30
CA VAL A 71 7.95 1.40 -23.10
C VAL A 71 8.40 2.34 -22.00
N GLN A 72 8.99 1.78 -20.94
CA GLN A 72 9.58 2.51 -19.83
C GLN A 72 11.08 2.24 -19.76
N THR A 73 11.88 3.25 -19.47
CA THR A 73 13.32 3.09 -19.23
C THR A 73 13.55 2.80 -17.75
N THR A 74 14.22 1.69 -17.45
CA THR A 74 14.55 1.27 -16.08
C THR A 74 16.01 1.53 -15.72
N GLY A 75 16.84 1.82 -16.72
CA GLY A 75 18.27 2.13 -16.61
C GLY A 75 18.85 2.54 -17.95
N PRO A 76 20.16 2.84 -18.04
CA PRO A 76 20.79 3.12 -19.33
C PRO A 76 20.58 1.94 -20.29
N ASN A 77 19.97 2.18 -21.45
CA ASN A 77 19.61 1.18 -22.47
C ASN A 77 18.79 -0.01 -21.98
N GLN A 78 18.17 0.10 -20.79
CA GLN A 78 17.29 -0.91 -20.22
C GLN A 78 15.84 -0.48 -20.37
N PHE A 79 15.05 -1.36 -20.95
CA PHE A 79 13.64 -1.11 -21.26
C PHE A 79 12.74 -2.16 -20.63
N LEU A 80 11.64 -1.69 -20.08
CA LEU A 80 10.50 -2.50 -19.64
C LEU A 80 9.36 -2.20 -20.62
N VAL A 81 8.86 -3.23 -21.27
CA VAL A 81 7.79 -3.13 -22.24
C VAL A 81 6.55 -3.85 -21.72
N GLN A 82 5.41 -3.20 -21.89
CA GLN A 82 4.11 -3.80 -21.65
C GLN A 82 3.27 -3.67 -22.93
N THR A 83 2.63 -4.78 -23.31
CA THR A 83 1.79 -4.86 -24.51
C THR A 83 0.60 -5.78 -24.25
N SER A 84 -0.33 -5.85 -25.19
CA SER A 84 -1.37 -6.87 -25.22
C SER A 84 -0.78 -8.28 -25.17
N GLU A 85 -1.64 -9.26 -24.90
CA GLU A 85 -1.20 -10.67 -24.86
C GLU A 85 -0.57 -11.09 -26.19
N ILE A 86 0.70 -11.53 -26.12
CA ILE A 86 1.39 -12.07 -27.30
C ILE A 86 0.95 -13.52 -27.48
N GLU A 87 0.29 -13.82 -28.59
CA GLU A 87 -0.23 -15.15 -28.89
C GLU A 87 0.89 -16.21 -28.92
N GLY A 88 0.62 -17.39 -28.37
CA GLY A 88 1.59 -18.49 -28.27
C GLY A 88 2.52 -18.43 -27.06
N SER A 89 2.31 -17.46 -26.16
CA SER A 89 3.03 -17.35 -24.87
C SER A 89 2.49 -18.29 -23.79
N ALA A 90 1.41 -19.05 -24.06
CA ALA A 90 0.84 -19.97 -23.09
C ALA A 90 1.78 -21.16 -22.84
N THR A 91 1.93 -21.52 -21.58
CA THR A 91 2.78 -22.60 -21.01
C THR A 91 2.41 -24.03 -21.42
N THR A 92 1.62 -24.23 -22.46
CA THR A 92 1.27 -25.55 -22.97
C THR A 92 2.31 -25.99 -24.00
N PRO A 93 3.05 -27.08 -23.78
CA PRO A 93 4.01 -27.56 -24.77
C PRO A 93 3.27 -27.91 -26.07
N PRO A 94 3.76 -27.43 -27.23
CA PRO A 94 3.15 -27.72 -28.53
C PRO A 94 3.22 -29.21 -28.84
N VAL A 95 2.08 -29.81 -29.17
CA VAL A 95 2.02 -31.17 -29.72
C VAL A 95 2.23 -31.04 -31.23
N GLY A 96 3.49 -31.02 -31.70
CA GLY A 96 3.81 -30.95 -33.12
C GLY A 96 5.09 -30.15 -33.39
N PRO A 97 5.57 -30.07 -34.67
CA PRO A 97 6.68 -29.18 -35.03
C PRO A 97 6.29 -27.73 -34.72
N ALA A 98 7.01 -27.13 -33.76
CA ALA A 98 6.69 -25.83 -33.21
C ALA A 98 6.82 -24.74 -34.29
N LEU A 99 5.71 -24.12 -34.64
CA LEU A 99 5.73 -22.79 -35.23
C LEU A 99 6.38 -21.82 -34.17
N PRO A 100 7.21 -20.84 -34.64
CA PRO A 100 7.78 -19.89 -33.70
C PRO A 100 6.66 -19.21 -32.91
N SER A 101 6.78 -19.20 -31.58
CA SER A 101 5.80 -18.55 -30.72
C SER A 101 5.83 -17.05 -30.99
N GLY A 102 4.72 -16.34 -30.76
CA GLY A 102 4.70 -14.88 -30.86
C GLY A 102 5.82 -14.22 -30.04
N ARG A 103 6.18 -14.83 -28.91
CA ARG A 103 7.38 -14.44 -28.12
C ARG A 103 8.65 -14.53 -28.96
N ASP A 104 8.93 -15.69 -29.59
CA ASP A 104 10.17 -15.90 -30.34
C ASP A 104 10.28 -14.93 -31.51
N VAL A 105 9.14 -14.60 -32.13
CA VAL A 105 9.08 -13.62 -33.23
C VAL A 105 9.47 -12.23 -32.72
N VAL A 106 8.84 -11.75 -31.65
CA VAL A 106 9.10 -10.42 -31.07
C VAL A 106 10.53 -10.36 -30.52
N GLU A 107 10.98 -11.39 -29.78
CA GLU A 107 12.32 -11.49 -29.19
C GLU A 107 13.40 -11.46 -30.27
N SER A 108 13.27 -12.27 -31.30
CA SER A 108 14.24 -12.32 -32.41
C SER A 108 14.26 -11.06 -33.26
N ALA A 109 13.10 -10.42 -33.47
CA ALA A 109 13.02 -9.17 -34.21
C ALA A 109 13.70 -8.02 -33.47
N LEU A 110 13.42 -7.87 -32.17
CA LEU A 110 14.04 -6.86 -31.33
C LEU A 110 15.54 -7.12 -31.12
N ALA A 111 15.97 -8.39 -30.97
CA ALA A 111 17.37 -8.74 -30.80
C ALA A 111 18.23 -8.50 -32.06
N ARG A 112 17.66 -8.36 -33.25
CA ARG A 112 18.38 -8.02 -34.47
C ARG A 112 18.75 -6.54 -34.57
N GLU A 113 18.05 -5.71 -33.85
CA GLU A 113 18.25 -4.27 -33.83
C GLU A 113 19.25 -3.84 -32.76
N HIS A 114 19.82 -2.68 -32.90
CA HIS A 114 20.68 -2.01 -31.91
C HIS A 114 21.78 -2.87 -31.26
N GLY A 115 22.35 -3.81 -32.02
CA GLY A 115 23.48 -4.63 -31.56
C GLY A 115 23.12 -5.81 -30.69
N GLY A 116 21.85 -6.16 -30.57
CA GLY A 116 21.37 -7.24 -29.73
C GLY A 116 21.16 -6.87 -28.28
N PHE A 117 20.83 -7.87 -27.45
CA PHE A 117 20.65 -7.67 -26.01
C PHE A 117 21.92 -8.03 -25.24
N LEU A 118 22.00 -7.53 -24.02
CA LEU A 118 22.98 -7.92 -23.00
C LEU A 118 22.26 -8.62 -21.83
N ASP A 119 22.88 -9.65 -21.29
CA ASP A 119 22.43 -10.26 -20.05
C ASP A 119 22.78 -9.39 -18.82
N THR A 120 22.43 -9.83 -17.63
CA THR A 120 22.74 -9.13 -16.37
C THR A 120 24.23 -9.02 -16.06
N GLN A 121 25.06 -9.80 -16.77
CA GLN A 121 26.52 -9.82 -16.65
C GLN A 121 27.21 -9.02 -17.77
N GLY A 122 26.43 -8.47 -18.72
CA GLY A 122 26.94 -7.72 -19.86
C GLY A 122 27.36 -8.56 -21.07
N ASN A 123 27.04 -9.88 -21.10
CA ASN A 123 27.33 -10.72 -22.23
C ASN A 123 26.21 -10.61 -23.30
N PRO A 124 26.55 -10.71 -24.59
CA PRO A 124 25.57 -10.71 -25.67
C PRO A 124 24.56 -11.86 -25.52
N THR A 125 23.29 -11.56 -25.65
CA THR A 125 22.19 -12.53 -25.63
C THR A 125 21.12 -12.15 -26.64
N THR A 126 20.26 -13.09 -26.99
CA THR A 126 19.06 -12.85 -27.79
C THR A 126 17.79 -12.98 -26.96
N GLN A 127 17.91 -13.26 -25.67
CA GLN A 127 16.78 -13.52 -24.77
C GLN A 127 16.42 -12.30 -23.93
N PHE A 128 15.14 -12.13 -23.69
CA PHE A 128 14.66 -11.14 -22.72
C PHE A 128 15.19 -11.45 -21.32
N THR A 129 15.53 -10.41 -20.57
CA THR A 129 15.97 -10.55 -19.16
C THR A 129 14.83 -11.05 -18.28
N GLU A 130 13.62 -10.54 -18.50
CA GLU A 130 12.41 -10.97 -17.81
C GLU A 130 11.28 -11.07 -18.86
N PHE A 131 10.41 -12.07 -18.70
CA PHE A 131 9.24 -12.23 -19.54
C PHE A 131 8.09 -12.77 -18.73
N SER A 132 6.95 -12.09 -18.74
CA SER A 132 5.74 -12.50 -18.06
C SER A 132 4.52 -12.22 -18.94
N SER A 133 3.63 -13.18 -19.08
CA SER A 133 2.37 -13.02 -19.81
C SER A 133 1.21 -13.51 -18.95
N VAL A 134 0.14 -12.74 -18.93
CA VAL A 134 -1.06 -13.01 -18.10
C VAL A 134 -2.28 -12.94 -19.00
N SER A 135 -2.99 -14.06 -19.12
CA SER A 135 -4.24 -14.12 -19.88
C SER A 135 -5.38 -13.39 -19.17
N ALA A 136 -6.40 -12.97 -19.91
CA ALA A 136 -7.56 -12.27 -19.38
C ALA A 136 -8.31 -13.08 -18.29
N ALA A 137 -8.36 -14.41 -18.41
CA ALA A 137 -8.99 -15.28 -17.42
C ALA A 137 -8.23 -15.27 -16.09
N VAL A 138 -6.89 -15.38 -16.15
CA VAL A 138 -6.00 -15.36 -14.99
C VAL A 138 -6.01 -13.98 -14.34
N SER A 139 -5.93 -12.90 -15.10
CA SER A 139 -5.99 -11.52 -14.62
C SER A 139 -7.26 -11.25 -13.80
N LYS A 140 -8.43 -11.64 -14.31
CA LYS A 140 -9.70 -11.52 -13.60
C LYS A 140 -9.71 -12.32 -12.28
N GLN A 141 -9.12 -13.51 -12.28
CA GLN A 141 -9.02 -14.36 -11.09
C GLN A 141 -8.09 -13.74 -10.05
N ILE A 142 -6.92 -13.22 -10.46
CA ILE A 142 -5.98 -12.54 -9.56
C ILE A 142 -6.66 -11.34 -8.89
N GLY A 143 -7.30 -10.46 -9.67
CA GLY A 143 -7.99 -9.29 -9.14
C GLY A 143 -9.07 -9.63 -8.11
N ARG A 144 -9.89 -10.66 -8.40
CA ARG A 144 -10.91 -11.13 -7.47
C ARG A 144 -10.30 -11.72 -6.20
N ASN A 145 -9.29 -12.56 -6.33
CA ASN A 145 -8.63 -13.20 -5.19
C ASN A 145 -7.91 -12.17 -4.31
N ALA A 146 -7.29 -11.15 -4.90
CA ALA A 146 -6.67 -10.05 -4.18
C ALA A 146 -7.69 -9.27 -3.33
N ALA A 147 -8.85 -8.92 -3.89
CA ALA A 147 -9.91 -8.24 -3.16
C ALA A 147 -10.46 -9.09 -1.99
N ILE A 148 -10.66 -10.39 -2.24
CA ILE A 148 -11.10 -11.36 -1.22
C ILE A 148 -10.05 -11.50 -0.11
N ALA A 149 -8.75 -11.59 -0.46
CA ALA A 149 -7.66 -11.69 0.51
C ALA A 149 -7.61 -10.47 1.44
N VAL A 150 -7.71 -9.25 0.90
CA VAL A 150 -7.74 -8.01 1.70
C VAL A 150 -8.94 -8.00 2.64
N LEU A 151 -10.12 -8.39 2.15
CA LEU A 151 -11.34 -8.45 2.96
C LEU A 151 -11.20 -9.43 4.14
N TRP A 152 -10.75 -10.67 3.85
CA TRP A 152 -10.56 -11.69 4.88
C TRP A 152 -9.47 -11.33 5.88
N ALA A 153 -8.36 -10.76 5.42
CA ALA A 153 -7.30 -10.27 6.31
C ALA A 153 -7.83 -9.20 7.25
N SER A 154 -8.55 -8.20 6.73
CA SER A 154 -9.15 -7.12 7.54
C SER A 154 -10.15 -7.66 8.56
N LEU A 155 -11.01 -8.62 8.17
CA LEU A 155 -11.98 -9.24 9.07
C LEU A 155 -11.28 -10.06 10.17
N ALA A 156 -10.30 -10.88 9.81
CA ALA A 156 -9.55 -11.71 10.76
C ALA A 156 -8.80 -10.85 11.78
N ILE A 157 -8.16 -9.78 11.33
CA ILE A 157 -7.48 -8.82 12.20
C ILE A 157 -8.46 -8.16 13.17
N THR A 158 -9.61 -7.73 12.67
CA THR A 158 -10.66 -7.13 13.50
C THR A 158 -11.13 -8.08 14.61
N LEU A 159 -11.41 -9.30 14.26
CA LEU A 159 -11.85 -10.33 15.20
C LEU A 159 -10.73 -10.63 16.21
N TYR A 160 -9.49 -10.74 15.76
CA TYR A 160 -8.34 -10.98 16.63
C TYR A 160 -8.15 -9.85 17.64
N ILE A 161 -8.19 -8.59 17.23
CA ILE A 161 -8.05 -7.45 18.15
C ILE A 161 -9.21 -7.42 19.16
N THR A 162 -10.44 -7.57 18.70
CA THR A 162 -11.61 -7.57 19.58
C THR A 162 -11.53 -8.70 20.61
N TRP A 163 -11.07 -9.87 20.20
CA TRP A 163 -10.86 -11.02 21.11
C TRP A 163 -9.68 -10.78 22.08
N SER A 164 -8.56 -10.22 21.60
CA SER A 164 -7.38 -9.92 22.42
C SER A 164 -7.69 -8.92 23.55
N PHE A 165 -8.57 -7.96 23.26
CA PHE A 165 -8.98 -6.93 24.24
C PHE A 165 -10.33 -7.23 24.93
N ARG A 166 -10.87 -8.46 24.86
CA ARG A 166 -12.18 -8.83 25.44
C ARG A 166 -12.33 -8.54 26.94
N ASN A 167 -11.24 -8.54 27.67
CA ASN A 167 -11.23 -8.31 29.13
C ASN A 167 -11.22 -6.81 29.49
N VAL A 168 -11.17 -5.91 28.49
CA VAL A 168 -11.19 -4.46 28.73
C VAL A 168 -12.62 -3.95 28.58
N PRO A 169 -13.08 -3.05 29.46
CA PRO A 169 -14.37 -2.39 29.27
C PRO A 169 -14.42 -1.70 27.90
N ASN A 170 -15.50 -1.96 27.15
CA ASN A 170 -15.68 -1.44 25.78
C ASN A 170 -14.61 -1.91 24.78
N SER A 171 -14.20 -3.17 24.82
CA SER A 171 -13.20 -3.79 23.93
C SER A 171 -13.46 -3.50 22.43
N LEU A 172 -14.73 -3.41 22.01
CA LEU A 172 -15.11 -3.06 20.65
C LEU A 172 -14.54 -1.71 20.19
N ARG A 173 -14.38 -0.74 21.10
CA ARG A 173 -13.81 0.57 20.76
C ARG A 173 -12.36 0.48 20.36
N TYR A 174 -11.59 -0.41 20.99
CA TYR A 174 -10.19 -0.68 20.63
C TYR A 174 -10.10 -1.30 19.24
N GLY A 175 -10.92 -2.33 18.97
CA GLY A 175 -10.98 -2.97 17.65
C GLY A 175 -11.33 -1.99 16.54
N VAL A 176 -12.40 -1.22 16.71
CA VAL A 176 -12.81 -0.24 15.70
C VAL A 176 -11.78 0.88 15.52
N SER A 177 -11.12 1.33 16.59
CA SER A 177 -10.06 2.35 16.48
C SER A 177 -8.87 1.85 15.67
N ALA A 178 -8.50 0.57 15.83
CA ALA A 178 -7.46 -0.05 15.00
C ALA A 178 -7.88 -0.16 13.53
N ILE A 179 -9.15 -0.49 13.27
CA ILE A 179 -9.67 -0.55 11.88
C ILE A 179 -9.64 0.82 11.22
N VAL A 180 -10.03 1.86 11.94
CA VAL A 180 -9.99 3.24 11.42
C VAL A 180 -8.56 3.63 11.03
N ALA A 181 -7.56 3.31 11.87
CA ALA A 181 -6.16 3.53 11.55
C ALA A 181 -5.70 2.70 10.35
N LEU A 182 -6.10 1.43 10.27
CA LEU A 182 -5.81 0.55 9.15
C LEU A 182 -6.39 1.07 7.83
N LEU A 183 -7.66 1.49 7.83
CA LEU A 183 -8.30 2.06 6.64
C LEU A 183 -7.61 3.36 6.21
N HIS A 184 -7.21 4.18 7.18
CA HIS A 184 -6.41 5.38 6.91
C HIS A 184 -5.10 5.03 6.20
N ASP A 185 -4.35 4.02 6.66
CA ASP A 185 -3.06 3.63 6.09
C ASP A 185 -3.22 3.04 4.68
N VAL A 186 -4.18 2.15 4.49
CA VAL A 186 -4.51 1.60 3.17
C VAL A 186 -4.90 2.72 2.21
N LEU A 187 -5.74 3.67 2.65
CA LEU A 187 -6.17 4.79 1.82
C LEU A 187 -5.00 5.70 1.43
N LEU A 188 -4.06 5.90 2.35
CA LEU A 188 -2.85 6.68 2.11
C LEU A 188 -1.94 5.99 1.10
N VAL A 189 -1.68 4.70 1.25
CA VAL A 189 -0.86 3.92 0.30
C VAL A 189 -1.49 3.90 -1.09
N VAL A 190 -2.79 3.59 -1.18
CA VAL A 190 -3.53 3.55 -2.46
C VAL A 190 -3.56 4.95 -3.10
N GLY A 191 -3.79 6.00 -2.31
CA GLY A 191 -3.77 7.39 -2.77
C GLY A 191 -2.40 7.83 -3.27
N ALA A 192 -1.33 7.48 -2.55
CA ALA A 192 0.04 7.75 -2.96
C ALA A 192 0.37 7.05 -4.29
N PHE A 193 -0.04 5.79 -4.47
CA PHE A 193 0.15 5.07 -5.71
C PHE A 193 -0.68 5.65 -6.87
N SER A 194 -1.84 6.21 -6.60
CA SER A 194 -2.58 6.96 -7.61
C SER A 194 -1.82 8.20 -8.10
N ILE A 195 -1.15 8.91 -7.19
CA ILE A 195 -0.31 10.07 -7.53
C ILE A 195 0.96 9.62 -8.26
N LEU A 196 1.68 8.64 -7.72
CA LEU A 196 2.90 8.09 -8.33
C LEU A 196 2.62 7.50 -9.72
N GLY A 197 1.49 6.85 -9.90
CA GLY A 197 1.07 6.34 -11.21
C GLY A 197 0.84 7.42 -12.26
N LYS A 198 0.44 8.64 -11.85
CA LYS A 198 0.25 9.77 -12.77
C LYS A 198 1.56 10.49 -13.11
N ILE A 199 2.50 10.56 -12.16
CA ILE A 199 3.74 11.35 -12.29
C ILE A 199 4.88 10.48 -12.82
N PHE A 200 4.99 9.23 -12.34
CA PHE A 200 6.13 8.35 -12.58
C PHE A 200 5.74 7.04 -13.26
N ASP A 201 4.51 6.92 -13.76
CA ASP A 201 4.00 5.71 -14.41
C ASP A 201 4.07 4.44 -13.54
N VAL A 202 4.08 4.58 -12.20
CA VAL A 202 4.15 3.44 -11.29
C VAL A 202 2.86 2.64 -11.34
N GLU A 203 2.98 1.33 -11.50
CA GLU A 203 1.86 0.42 -11.65
C GLU A 203 1.50 -0.32 -10.37
N VAL A 204 0.21 -0.61 -10.28
CA VAL A 204 -0.35 -1.51 -9.27
C VAL A 204 -0.30 -2.93 -9.81
N ASN A 205 0.56 -3.77 -9.25
CA ASN A 205 0.77 -5.17 -9.63
C ASN A 205 0.54 -6.10 -8.43
N THR A 206 0.83 -7.39 -8.57
CA THR A 206 0.69 -8.36 -7.46
C THR A 206 1.58 -8.01 -6.26
N PHE A 207 2.76 -7.43 -6.50
CA PHE A 207 3.64 -6.97 -5.42
C PHE A 207 3.04 -5.81 -4.62
N PHE A 208 2.26 -4.95 -5.27
CA PHE A 208 1.50 -3.91 -4.56
C PHE A 208 0.52 -4.52 -3.56
N ILE A 209 -0.27 -5.53 -3.98
CA ILE A 209 -1.22 -6.20 -3.07
C ILE A 209 -0.51 -6.87 -1.90
N THR A 210 0.59 -7.58 -2.19
CA THR A 210 1.44 -8.20 -1.15
C THR A 210 1.97 -7.16 -0.16
N GLY A 211 2.45 -6.02 -0.68
CA GLY A 211 2.91 -4.91 0.14
C GLY A 211 1.81 -4.32 1.02
N VAL A 212 0.62 -4.08 0.47
CA VAL A 212 -0.54 -3.57 1.23
C VAL A 212 -0.91 -4.53 2.37
N LEU A 213 -1.00 -5.83 2.09
CA LEU A 213 -1.30 -6.84 3.13
C LEU A 213 -0.22 -6.87 4.23
N THR A 214 1.04 -6.70 3.86
CA THR A 214 2.16 -6.63 4.81
C THR A 214 2.06 -5.37 5.67
N VAL A 215 1.77 -4.21 5.07
CA VAL A 215 1.57 -2.94 5.78
C VAL A 215 0.40 -3.02 6.76
N VAL A 216 -0.70 -3.65 6.35
CA VAL A 216 -1.86 -3.91 7.22
C VAL A 216 -1.45 -4.68 8.46
N GLY A 217 -0.66 -5.75 8.31
CA GLY A 217 -0.15 -6.53 9.44
C GLY A 217 0.77 -5.73 10.35
N PHE A 218 1.67 -4.94 9.76
CA PHE A 218 2.63 -4.10 10.50
C PHE A 218 1.93 -3.00 11.31
N SER A 219 1.02 -2.24 10.70
CA SER A 219 0.27 -1.15 11.34
C SER A 219 -0.55 -1.64 12.54
N VAL A 220 -1.18 -2.82 12.39
CA VAL A 220 -1.96 -3.44 13.45
C VAL A 220 -1.06 -3.85 14.62
N HIS A 221 0.13 -4.40 14.36
CA HIS A 221 1.08 -4.79 15.41
C HIS A 221 1.43 -3.60 16.31
N ASP A 222 1.79 -2.47 15.72
CA ASP A 222 2.12 -1.25 16.47
C ASP A 222 0.92 -0.71 17.26
N SER A 223 -0.28 -0.74 16.68
CA SER A 223 -1.52 -0.33 17.37
C SER A 223 -1.80 -1.19 18.61
N ILE A 224 -1.57 -2.52 18.51
CA ILE A 224 -1.75 -3.44 19.64
C ILE A 224 -0.78 -3.10 20.78
N VAL A 225 0.49 -2.79 20.49
CA VAL A 225 1.49 -2.42 21.49
C VAL A 225 1.06 -1.17 22.27
N VAL A 226 0.57 -0.16 21.57
CA VAL A 226 0.08 1.08 22.20
C VAL A 226 -1.18 0.81 23.03
N PHE A 227 -2.14 0.06 22.51
CA PHE A 227 -3.38 -0.25 23.19
C PHE A 227 -3.17 -1.14 24.42
N ASP A 228 -2.24 -2.08 24.36
CA ASP A 228 -1.89 -2.91 25.51
C ASP A 228 -1.29 -2.06 26.64
N ARG A 229 -0.46 -1.07 26.29
CA ARG A 229 0.09 -0.14 27.26
C ARG A 229 -0.99 0.77 27.87
N ILE A 230 -1.95 1.25 27.07
CA ILE A 230 -3.10 2.01 27.59
C ILE A 230 -3.91 1.15 28.57
N ARG A 231 -4.18 -0.10 28.19
CA ARG A 231 -4.89 -1.06 29.05
C ARG A 231 -4.17 -1.27 30.38
N GLU A 232 -2.86 -1.46 30.34
CA GLU A 232 -2.04 -1.68 31.53
C GLU A 232 -2.07 -0.46 32.46
N ASN A 233 -1.85 0.74 31.94
CA ASN A 233 -1.84 1.97 32.74
C ASN A 233 -3.21 2.29 33.34
N VAL A 234 -4.30 2.02 32.61
CA VAL A 234 -5.68 2.16 33.12
C VAL A 234 -5.97 1.10 34.19
N GLY A 235 -5.57 -0.17 33.96
CA GLY A 235 -5.83 -1.29 34.87
C GLY A 235 -5.10 -1.19 36.20
N ARG A 236 -3.91 -0.60 36.22
CA ARG A 236 -3.13 -0.37 37.48
C ARG A 236 -3.71 0.72 38.39
N GLY A 237 -4.68 1.49 37.89
CA GLY A 237 -5.34 2.55 38.70
C GLY A 237 -4.43 3.72 39.14
N LEU A 238 -3.20 3.77 38.63
CA LEU A 238 -2.23 4.81 38.96
C LEU A 238 -2.61 6.17 38.37
N ILE A 239 -3.33 6.16 37.25
CA ILE A 239 -3.76 7.35 36.52
C ILE A 239 -5.28 7.35 36.48
N ARG A 240 -5.91 8.28 37.19
CA ARG A 240 -7.39 8.37 37.30
C ARG A 240 -8.06 8.90 36.04
N ASN A 241 -7.33 9.65 35.23
CA ASN A 241 -7.89 10.33 34.07
C ASN A 241 -7.49 9.60 32.78
N PHE A 242 -8.48 9.15 31.98
CA PHE A 242 -8.22 8.38 30.76
C PHE A 242 -7.37 9.13 29.72
N PRO A 243 -7.56 10.43 29.43
CA PRO A 243 -6.68 11.21 28.56
C PRO A 243 -5.21 11.19 29.01
N GLU A 244 -4.99 11.32 30.30
CA GLU A 244 -3.64 11.31 30.89
C GLU A 244 -3.00 9.92 30.79
N ALA A 245 -3.78 8.85 31.02
CA ALA A 245 -3.34 7.48 30.80
C ALA A 245 -2.92 7.22 29.35
N VAL A 246 -3.71 7.72 28.38
CA VAL A 246 -3.37 7.64 26.95
C VAL A 246 -2.07 8.40 26.67
N ASN A 247 -1.93 9.65 27.14
CA ASN A 247 -0.73 10.46 26.91
C ASN A 247 0.53 9.78 27.46
N HIS A 248 0.44 9.25 28.67
CA HIS A 248 1.55 8.54 29.33
C HIS A 248 1.93 7.26 28.57
N SER A 249 0.94 6.49 28.12
CA SER A 249 1.15 5.26 27.34
C SER A 249 1.82 5.55 26.00
N LEU A 250 1.42 6.61 25.32
CA LEU A 250 2.05 7.06 24.07
C LEU A 250 3.51 7.40 24.26
N LEU A 251 3.84 8.18 25.29
CA LEU A 251 5.24 8.56 25.59
C LEU A 251 6.11 7.35 25.93
N GLN A 252 5.53 6.31 26.57
CA GLN A 252 6.25 5.08 26.92
C GLN A 252 6.51 4.16 25.70
N THR A 253 5.61 4.15 24.72
CA THR A 253 5.68 3.23 23.56
C THR A 253 6.29 3.85 22.32
N MET A 254 6.17 5.17 22.18
CA MET A 254 6.57 5.91 20.98
C MET A 254 8.03 5.66 20.57
N GLY A 255 8.96 5.68 21.53
CA GLY A 255 10.38 5.43 21.25
C GLY A 255 10.64 4.04 20.65
N ARG A 256 9.92 3.01 21.16
CA ARG A 256 10.03 1.65 20.63
C ARG A 256 9.46 1.57 19.20
N SER A 257 8.26 2.11 18.96
CA SER A 257 7.63 2.10 17.65
C SER A 257 8.48 2.83 16.62
N PHE A 258 9.03 4.01 16.95
CA PHE A 258 9.91 4.74 16.03
C PHE A 258 11.21 3.97 15.72
N ASN A 259 11.87 3.39 16.73
CA ASN A 259 13.10 2.64 16.49
C ASN A 259 12.87 1.41 15.62
N THR A 260 11.79 0.66 15.86
CA THR A 260 11.44 -0.51 15.05
C THR A 260 11.16 -0.11 13.59
N SER A 261 10.36 0.93 13.39
CA SER A 261 10.03 1.42 12.04
C SER A 261 11.23 2.00 11.31
N LEU A 262 12.08 2.76 12.02
CA LEU A 262 13.28 3.35 11.43
C LEU A 262 14.26 2.28 10.95
N THR A 263 14.44 1.21 11.74
CA THR A 263 15.28 0.06 11.34
C THR A 263 14.74 -0.59 10.06
N LEU A 264 13.43 -0.79 9.99
CA LEU A 264 12.78 -1.36 8.80
C LEU A 264 12.88 -0.42 7.59
N ILE A 265 12.66 0.88 7.79
CA ILE A 265 12.79 1.89 6.73
C ILE A 265 14.21 1.92 6.15
N PHE A 266 15.26 1.86 6.99
CA PHE A 266 16.65 1.79 6.51
C PHE A 266 16.90 0.53 5.68
N SER A 267 16.38 -0.62 6.09
CA SER A 267 16.49 -1.87 5.34
C SER A 267 15.78 -1.78 3.98
N ILE A 268 14.58 -1.20 3.96
CA ILE A 268 13.79 -0.99 2.72
C ILE A 268 14.54 -0.02 1.79
N LEU A 269 15.08 1.09 2.33
CA LEU A 269 15.85 2.05 1.54
C LEU A 269 17.11 1.43 0.96
N ALA A 270 17.84 0.62 1.73
CA ALA A 270 19.01 -0.10 1.22
C ALA A 270 18.62 -1.02 0.04
N LEU A 271 17.52 -1.78 0.19
CA LEU A 271 17.01 -2.62 -0.89
C LEU A 271 16.48 -1.80 -2.08
N LEU A 272 15.90 -0.63 -1.85
CA LEU A 272 15.41 0.23 -2.93
C LEU A 272 16.55 0.83 -3.77
N LEU A 273 17.68 1.11 -3.13
CA LEU A 273 18.87 1.67 -3.78
C LEU A 273 19.74 0.60 -4.48
N LEU A 274 19.82 -0.60 -3.89
CA LEU A 274 20.72 -1.67 -4.34
C LEU A 274 19.99 -2.85 -4.98
N GLY A 275 18.67 -2.93 -4.82
CA GLY A 275 17.86 -4.05 -5.31
C GLY A 275 17.45 -3.91 -6.77
N GLY A 276 16.97 -5.02 -7.33
CA GLY A 276 16.47 -5.08 -8.71
C GLY A 276 15.13 -4.38 -8.92
N GLY A 277 14.83 -4.05 -10.18
CA GLY A 277 13.59 -3.38 -10.59
C GLY A 277 12.31 -4.13 -10.24
N SER A 278 12.36 -5.47 -10.27
CA SER A 278 11.16 -6.34 -10.08
C SER A 278 10.46 -6.17 -8.73
N ILE A 279 11.21 -5.91 -7.65
CA ILE A 279 10.63 -5.74 -6.31
C ILE A 279 10.39 -4.28 -5.92
N ARG A 280 10.68 -3.34 -6.82
CA ARG A 280 10.60 -1.89 -6.54
C ARG A 280 9.21 -1.45 -6.10
N THR A 281 8.16 -1.96 -6.72
CA THR A 281 6.78 -1.68 -6.34
C THR A 281 6.49 -2.12 -4.89
N LEU A 282 6.91 -3.33 -4.51
CA LEU A 282 6.79 -3.83 -3.14
C LEU A 282 7.50 -2.91 -2.15
N LEU A 283 8.75 -2.55 -2.44
CA LEU A 283 9.56 -1.70 -1.56
C LEU A 283 8.96 -0.30 -1.39
N LEU A 284 8.41 0.29 -2.46
CA LEU A 284 7.70 1.58 -2.38
C LEU A 284 6.44 1.50 -1.52
N VAL A 285 5.64 0.44 -1.67
CA VAL A 285 4.45 0.21 -0.82
C VAL A 285 4.88 0.10 0.64
N LEU A 286 5.91 -0.71 0.92
CA LEU A 286 6.41 -0.89 2.28
C LEU A 286 6.98 0.41 2.86
N LEU A 287 7.74 1.17 2.09
CA LEU A 287 8.33 2.44 2.54
C LEU A 287 7.24 3.44 2.94
N ILE A 288 6.25 3.65 2.07
CA ILE A 288 5.12 4.54 2.34
C ILE A 288 4.29 3.98 3.50
N GLY A 289 3.93 2.70 3.43
CA GLY A 289 3.03 2.07 4.39
C GLY A 289 3.61 1.95 5.79
N VAL A 290 4.89 1.60 5.96
CA VAL A 290 5.55 1.55 7.28
C VAL A 290 5.67 2.96 7.86
N SER A 291 6.05 3.95 7.04
CA SER A 291 6.16 5.34 7.50
C SER A 291 4.81 5.90 7.97
N THR A 292 3.75 5.66 7.20
CA THR A 292 2.39 6.10 7.55
C THR A 292 1.79 5.29 8.68
N GLY A 293 2.01 3.97 8.70
CA GLY A 293 1.51 3.05 9.72
C GLY A 293 2.08 3.35 11.11
N THR A 294 3.35 3.73 11.20
CA THR A 294 3.97 4.17 12.46
C THR A 294 3.31 5.45 12.99
N TYR A 295 3.05 6.39 12.09
CA TYR A 295 2.34 7.61 12.47
C TYR A 295 0.90 7.31 12.91
N SER A 296 0.16 6.53 12.13
CA SER A 296 -1.27 6.29 12.37
C SER A 296 -1.52 5.43 13.61
N SER A 297 -0.71 4.41 13.86
CA SER A 297 -0.83 3.55 15.04
C SER A 297 -0.64 4.34 16.34
N VAL A 298 0.33 5.25 16.37
CA VAL A 298 0.62 6.07 17.55
C VAL A 298 -0.40 7.20 17.69
N PHE A 299 -0.68 7.95 16.63
CA PHE A 299 -1.44 9.19 16.74
C PHE A 299 -2.91 9.06 16.32
N ILE A 300 -3.23 8.31 15.25
CA ILE A 300 -4.63 8.22 14.77
C ILE A 300 -5.42 7.20 15.59
N ALA A 301 -4.91 5.97 15.75
CA ALA A 301 -5.62 4.92 16.48
C ALA A 301 -5.90 5.33 17.93
N SER A 302 -4.89 5.87 18.62
CA SER A 302 -4.97 6.26 20.02
C SER A 302 -5.85 7.49 20.25
N MET A 303 -5.74 8.50 19.38
CA MET A 303 -6.58 9.69 19.48
C MET A 303 -8.02 9.40 19.10
N PHE A 304 -8.26 8.50 18.15
CA PHE A 304 -9.62 8.08 17.80
C PHE A 304 -10.27 7.30 18.96
N LEU A 305 -9.52 6.39 19.60
CA LEU A 305 -9.97 5.68 20.80
C LEU A 305 -10.33 6.67 21.92
N LEU A 306 -9.47 7.67 22.16
CA LEU A 306 -9.70 8.72 23.15
C LEU A 306 -10.97 9.52 22.85
N THR A 307 -11.11 10.01 21.61
CA THR A 307 -12.26 10.80 21.17
C THR A 307 -13.56 10.01 21.31
N TRP A 308 -13.51 8.70 21.06
CA TRP A 308 -14.68 7.85 21.25
C TRP A 308 -14.99 7.60 22.73
N GLN A 309 -13.97 7.38 23.57
CA GLN A 309 -14.18 7.20 25.02
C GLN A 309 -14.75 8.45 25.69
N GLN A 310 -14.32 9.63 25.28
CA GLN A 310 -14.86 10.90 25.77
C GLN A 310 -16.28 11.21 25.30
N GLY A 311 -16.83 10.41 24.33
CA GLY A 311 -18.16 10.61 23.79
C GLY A 311 -18.28 11.79 22.83
N ASP A 312 -17.17 12.28 22.28
CA ASP A 312 -17.16 13.39 21.34
C ASP A 312 -17.81 12.98 20.00
N ILE A 313 -17.66 11.71 19.57
CA ILE A 313 -18.28 11.19 18.35
C ILE A 313 -19.82 11.24 18.42
N PRO A 314 -20.48 10.71 19.46
CA PRO A 314 -21.92 10.86 19.61
C PRO A 314 -22.39 12.31 19.72
N ARG A 315 -21.59 13.19 20.36
CA ARG A 315 -21.90 14.63 20.45
C ARG A 315 -21.86 15.30 19.08
N LEU A 316 -20.81 15.02 18.29
CA LEU A 316 -20.67 15.54 16.94
C LEU A 316 -21.84 15.08 16.05
N TRP A 317 -22.18 13.79 16.10
CA TRP A 317 -23.27 13.22 15.31
C TRP A 317 -24.64 13.81 15.67
N ARG A 318 -24.89 14.07 16.97
CA ARG A 318 -26.09 14.77 17.42
C ARG A 318 -26.12 16.21 16.95
N ARG A 319 -24.97 16.89 16.94
CA ARG A 319 -24.84 18.27 16.44
C ARG A 319 -25.12 18.38 14.95
N ILE A 320 -24.64 17.44 14.16
CA ILE A 320 -24.91 17.36 12.70
C ILE A 320 -26.41 17.09 12.44
N ARG A 321 -27.07 16.31 13.29
CA ARG A 321 -28.50 16.01 13.18
C ARG A 321 -29.41 17.07 13.84
N GLY A 322 -28.86 18.14 14.37
CA GLY A 322 -29.67 19.18 15.06
C GLY A 322 -30.32 18.71 16.36
N LEU A 323 -29.86 17.59 16.97
CA LEU A 323 -30.40 17.05 18.20
C LEU A 323 -29.77 17.72 19.43
N PRO A 324 -30.53 18.00 20.49
CA PRO A 324 -29.98 18.62 21.70
C PRO A 324 -28.90 17.74 22.35
N PRO A 325 -27.92 18.35 23.04
CA PRO A 325 -26.88 17.60 23.73
C PRO A 325 -27.50 16.66 24.80
N LYS A 326 -26.96 15.42 24.89
CA LYS A 326 -27.40 14.50 25.94
C LYS A 326 -26.95 15.04 27.29
N PRO A 327 -27.81 15.11 28.32
CA PRO A 327 -27.37 15.55 29.63
C PRO A 327 -26.24 14.68 30.16
N VAL A 328 -25.21 15.31 30.73
CA VAL A 328 -24.07 14.62 31.34
C VAL A 328 -24.60 13.93 32.60
N PRO A 329 -24.41 12.61 32.77
CA PRO A 329 -24.81 11.93 33.99
C PRO A 329 -24.05 12.55 35.18
N GLY A 330 -24.77 13.13 36.14
CA GLY A 330 -24.23 13.69 37.38
C GLY A 330 -24.18 15.21 37.50
N VAL A 331 -24.56 15.98 36.49
CA VAL A 331 -24.76 17.42 36.61
C VAL A 331 -26.26 17.69 36.76
N GLN A 332 -26.76 17.86 37.98
CA GLN A 332 -28.08 18.44 38.23
C GLN A 332 -28.02 19.91 37.78
N LEU A 333 -28.79 20.28 36.76
CA LEU A 333 -29.04 21.68 36.46
C LEU A 333 -29.76 22.30 37.64
N PRO A 334 -29.42 23.53 38.10
CA PRO A 334 -30.21 24.23 39.09
C PRO A 334 -31.64 24.39 38.56
N ALA A 335 -32.63 24.06 39.38
CA ALA A 335 -34.01 24.32 39.08
C ALA A 335 -34.21 25.85 39.00
N GLU A 336 -34.75 26.33 37.86
CA GLU A 336 -35.27 27.68 37.75
C GLU A 336 -36.50 27.90 38.63
#